data_fadee609dfcb71f4a31477083eb42df0
#
_entry.id   fadee609dfcb71f4a31477083eb42df0
#
_cell.length_a   1.000
_cell.length_b   1.000
_cell.length_c   1.000
_cell.angle_alpha   90.00
_cell.angle_beta   90.00
_cell.angle_gamma   90.00
#
_symmetry.space_group_name_H-M   'P 1'
#
loop_
_entity.id
_entity.type
_entity.pdbx_description
1 polymer ?
#
loop_
_entity_poly.entity_id
_entity_poly.type
_entity_poly.pdbx_seq_one_letter_code
_entity_poly.pdbx_strand_id
1 'polypeptide(L)'
;MDSQKESVGITAKKNVNFSEWYSQVVLKTTLADYAPVKGFIVLRPYGYAIWELIRDILDKRFKETGHQNGFLPVLIPESLLAKEKDHFAGFTPEVFWVTKAGDKELDEKLALRPTSETLAYSIFAKWVTSYRNLPLKINFWNSALRAEIKSTKPLIRTSEFLWQEGHTVHATDEEAEQEVMSILNIYKDLIENYLAVPVIAGYKTDREKFVGAKSTTTLEGLMPVEGKALQMGTSHHLSQNFSKPFGIKYLGK
;
A
#
# COMPACT_ATOMS: atom_id res chain seq x y z
N MET A 1 -9.10 46.39 4.29
CA MET A 1 -8.77 44.97 4.05
C MET A 1 -7.52 44.68 4.86
N ASP A 2 -7.73 44.13 6.07
CA ASP A 2 -6.60 43.74 6.93
C ASP A 2 -5.88 42.55 6.28
N SER A 3 -4.67 42.80 5.80
CA SER A 3 -3.75 41.76 5.43
C SER A 3 -3.38 41.02 6.73
N GLN A 4 -4.05 39.89 7.03
CA GLN A 4 -3.57 38.97 8.04
C GLN A 4 -2.13 38.60 7.63
N LYS A 5 -1.16 39.13 8.37
CA LYS A 5 0.23 38.66 8.26
C LYS A 5 0.22 37.14 8.50
N GLU A 6 0.40 36.37 7.44
CA GLU A 6 0.63 34.93 7.60
C GLU A 6 1.74 34.70 8.61
N SER A 7 1.46 34.01 9.69
CA SER A 7 2.47 33.78 10.70
C SER A 7 3.58 32.90 10.13
N VAL A 8 4.81 33.41 10.16
CA VAL A 8 6.00 32.71 9.73
C VAL A 8 6.36 31.68 10.80
N GLY A 9 5.92 30.45 10.67
CA GLY A 9 6.26 29.40 11.61
C GLY A 9 5.07 28.57 12.07
N ILE A 10 5.32 27.60 12.95
CA ILE A 10 4.30 26.71 13.51
C ILE A 10 3.59 27.42 14.66
N THR A 11 2.28 27.60 14.56
CA THR A 11 1.46 28.27 15.58
C THR A 11 0.74 27.28 16.50
N ALA A 12 0.42 26.07 16.02
CA ALA A 12 -0.21 25.04 16.81
C ALA A 12 0.80 24.39 17.78
N LYS A 13 0.34 24.14 19.01
CA LYS A 13 1.16 23.42 20.01
C LYS A 13 0.92 21.93 19.89
N LYS A 14 2.00 21.12 19.79
CA LYS A 14 1.96 19.67 19.61
C LYS A 14 1.09 18.95 20.65
N ASN A 15 1.16 19.37 21.93
CA ASN A 15 0.45 18.77 23.05
C ASN A 15 -1.00 19.26 23.21
N VAL A 16 -1.42 20.26 22.44
CA VAL A 16 -2.78 20.85 22.50
C VAL A 16 -3.61 20.44 21.29
N ASN A 17 -3.03 20.56 20.10
CA ASN A 17 -3.67 20.18 18.84
C ASN A 17 -2.63 19.49 17.93
N PHE A 18 -2.43 18.20 18.16
CA PHE A 18 -1.46 17.41 17.41
C PHE A 18 -1.77 17.39 15.91
N SER A 19 -3.05 17.28 15.54
CA SER A 19 -3.46 17.21 14.13
C SER A 19 -3.06 18.47 13.36
N GLU A 20 -3.34 19.65 13.91
CA GLU A 20 -2.99 20.92 13.30
C GLU A 20 -1.47 21.14 13.31
N TRP A 21 -0.82 20.86 14.43
CA TRP A 21 0.63 20.93 14.53
C TRP A 21 1.32 20.09 13.46
N TYR A 22 0.89 18.86 13.28
CA TYR A 22 1.42 17.94 12.28
C TYR A 22 1.26 18.49 10.85
N SER A 23 0.04 18.96 10.51
CA SER A 23 -0.22 19.54 9.19
C SER A 23 0.66 20.75 8.93
N GLN A 24 0.80 21.64 9.92
CA GLN A 24 1.70 22.80 9.80
C GLN A 24 3.16 22.39 9.65
N VAL A 25 3.64 21.37 10.38
CA VAL A 25 5.00 20.85 10.20
C VAL A 25 5.21 20.40 8.76
N VAL A 26 4.36 19.55 8.23
CA VAL A 26 4.52 19.01 6.87
C VAL A 26 4.54 20.10 5.81
N LEU A 27 3.59 21.05 5.90
CA LEU A 27 3.46 22.12 4.89
C LEU A 27 4.56 23.17 5.00
N LYS A 28 4.85 23.65 6.22
CA LYS A 28 5.81 24.73 6.43
C LYS A 28 7.27 24.31 6.31
N THR A 29 7.57 23.03 6.52
CA THR A 29 8.90 22.47 6.24
C THR A 29 9.07 22.04 4.78
N THR A 30 8.11 22.35 3.92
CA THR A 30 8.18 22.05 2.49
C THR A 30 8.28 20.57 2.14
N LEU A 31 7.73 19.68 2.97
CA LEU A 31 7.67 18.24 2.68
C LEU A 31 6.59 17.92 1.64
N ALA A 32 5.43 18.56 1.76
CA ALA A 32 4.32 18.40 0.84
C ALA A 32 3.45 19.65 0.76
N ASP A 33 2.63 19.74 -0.30
CA ASP A 33 1.55 20.71 -0.44
C ASP A 33 0.26 20.00 -0.82
N TYR A 34 -0.90 20.64 -0.62
CA TYR A 34 -2.16 20.14 -1.14
C TYR A 34 -2.20 20.30 -2.66
N ALA A 35 -2.65 19.25 -3.35
CA ALA A 35 -2.89 19.33 -4.79
C ALA A 35 -4.20 20.08 -5.10
N PRO A 36 -4.39 20.58 -6.34
CA PRO A 36 -5.66 21.17 -6.78
C PRO A 36 -6.85 20.21 -6.69
N VAL A 37 -6.60 18.90 -6.81
CA VAL A 37 -7.63 17.87 -6.68
C VAL A 37 -7.78 17.51 -5.19
N LYS A 38 -9.00 17.62 -4.67
CA LYS A 38 -9.31 17.31 -3.27
C LYS A 38 -8.95 15.85 -2.95
N GLY A 39 -8.28 15.64 -1.83
CA GLY A 39 -7.84 14.31 -1.41
C GLY A 39 -6.39 14.01 -1.77
N PHE A 40 -5.77 14.80 -2.63
CA PHE A 40 -4.42 14.58 -3.14
C PHE A 40 -3.42 15.57 -2.56
N ILE A 41 -2.15 15.17 -2.56
CA ILE A 41 -1.02 16.02 -2.17
C ILE A 41 0.06 16.01 -3.25
N VAL A 42 0.89 17.04 -3.23
CA VAL A 42 2.14 17.08 -3.99
C VAL A 42 3.29 16.84 -3.01
N LEU A 43 4.07 15.79 -3.21
CA LEU A 43 5.33 15.62 -2.50
C LEU A 43 6.35 16.59 -3.07
N ARG A 44 6.88 17.47 -2.24
CA ARG A 44 7.95 18.41 -2.66
C ARG A 44 9.30 17.68 -2.64
N PRO A 45 10.34 18.22 -3.28
CA PRO A 45 11.63 17.54 -3.39
C PRO A 45 12.19 17.01 -2.07
N TYR A 46 12.05 17.76 -0.99
CA TYR A 46 12.52 17.33 0.34
C TYR A 46 11.73 16.12 0.88
N GLY A 47 10.40 16.15 0.76
CA GLY A 47 9.55 15.02 1.14
C GLY A 47 9.75 13.79 0.23
N TYR A 48 9.95 14.04 -1.06
CA TYR A 48 10.21 12.96 -2.03
C TYR A 48 11.57 12.30 -1.81
N ALA A 49 12.60 13.05 -1.40
CA ALA A 49 13.91 12.50 -1.06
C ALA A 49 13.83 11.49 0.11
N ILE A 50 12.95 11.73 1.09
CA ILE A 50 12.69 10.74 2.16
C ILE A 50 12.14 9.44 1.57
N TRP A 51 11.19 9.54 0.64
CA TRP A 51 10.64 8.38 -0.05
C TRP A 51 11.72 7.61 -0.83
N GLU A 52 12.59 8.32 -1.55
CA GLU A 52 13.69 7.70 -2.30
C GLU A 52 14.61 6.90 -1.39
N LEU A 53 15.00 7.47 -0.24
CA LEU A 53 15.83 6.77 0.75
C LEU A 53 15.13 5.52 1.33
N ILE A 54 13.84 5.61 1.67
CA ILE A 54 13.04 4.46 2.13
C ILE A 54 13.02 3.38 1.05
N ARG A 55 12.72 3.76 -0.18
CA ARG A 55 12.68 2.85 -1.32
C ARG A 55 14.03 2.17 -1.53
N ASP A 56 15.12 2.91 -1.54
CA ASP A 56 16.44 2.37 -1.84
C ASP A 56 16.91 1.37 -0.76
N ILE A 57 16.61 1.64 0.51
CA ILE A 57 16.90 0.71 1.62
C ILE A 57 16.08 -0.58 1.48
N LEU A 58 14.77 -0.46 1.28
CA LEU A 58 13.87 -1.62 1.15
C LEU A 58 14.14 -2.42 -0.11
N ASP A 59 14.35 -1.75 -1.26
CA ASP A 59 14.63 -2.40 -2.54
C ASP A 59 15.88 -3.29 -2.47
N LYS A 60 16.92 -2.79 -1.81
CA LYS A 60 18.13 -3.59 -1.56
C LYS A 60 17.80 -4.82 -0.72
N ARG A 61 17.06 -4.67 0.37
CA ARG A 61 16.69 -5.78 1.27
C ARG A 61 15.83 -6.82 0.56
N PHE A 62 14.85 -6.39 -0.23
CA PHE A 62 14.01 -7.31 -1.00
C PHE A 62 14.82 -8.09 -2.04
N LYS A 63 15.75 -7.46 -2.74
CA LYS A 63 16.66 -8.14 -3.68
C LYS A 63 17.54 -9.17 -2.99
N GLU A 64 18.02 -8.90 -1.79
CA GLU A 64 18.80 -9.84 -0.97
C GLU A 64 17.99 -11.10 -0.61
N THR A 65 16.64 -11.01 -0.54
CA THR A 65 15.74 -12.14 -0.30
C THR A 65 15.21 -12.79 -1.57
N GLY A 66 15.74 -12.40 -2.74
CA GLY A 66 15.41 -12.98 -4.05
C GLY A 66 14.21 -12.35 -4.75
N HIS A 67 13.70 -11.22 -4.27
CA HIS A 67 12.64 -10.49 -4.96
C HIS A 67 13.15 -9.79 -6.20
N GLN A 68 12.30 -9.73 -7.23
CA GLN A 68 12.55 -8.99 -8.46
C GLN A 68 11.52 -7.88 -8.61
N ASN A 69 11.96 -6.72 -9.09
CA ASN A 69 11.05 -5.63 -9.36
C ASN A 69 10.29 -5.86 -10.66
N GLY A 70 8.98 -5.64 -10.61
CA GLY A 70 8.10 -5.66 -11.75
C GLY A 70 7.33 -4.36 -11.89
N PHE A 71 6.51 -4.26 -12.93
CA PHE A 71 5.60 -3.14 -13.15
C PHE A 71 4.23 -3.65 -13.59
N LEU A 72 3.19 -3.12 -12.99
CA LEU A 72 1.79 -3.38 -13.35
C LEU A 72 1.13 -2.09 -13.81
N PRO A 73 0.23 -2.13 -14.82
CA PRO A 73 -0.53 -0.96 -15.22
C PRO A 73 -1.41 -0.43 -14.10
N VAL A 74 -1.70 0.87 -14.14
CA VAL A 74 -2.55 1.53 -13.13
C VAL A 74 -4.03 1.21 -13.30
N LEU A 75 -4.45 0.80 -14.50
CA LEU A 75 -5.84 0.55 -14.85
C LEU A 75 -6.20 -0.93 -14.68
N ILE A 76 -7.33 -1.19 -14.05
CA ILE A 76 -7.89 -2.52 -13.81
C ILE A 76 -9.28 -2.57 -14.46
N PRO A 77 -9.57 -3.53 -15.37
CA PRO A 77 -10.91 -3.72 -15.91
C PRO A 77 -11.95 -4.02 -14.84
N GLU A 78 -13.16 -3.46 -14.93
CA GLU A 78 -14.26 -3.72 -13.99
C GLU A 78 -14.56 -5.22 -13.88
N SER A 79 -14.55 -5.94 -14.99
CA SER A 79 -14.74 -7.39 -15.04
C SER A 79 -13.72 -8.17 -14.22
N LEU A 80 -12.49 -7.67 -14.08
CA LEU A 80 -11.45 -8.30 -13.29
C LEU A 80 -11.67 -8.06 -11.79
N LEU A 81 -12.12 -6.87 -11.40
CA LEU A 81 -12.52 -6.57 -10.01
C LEU A 81 -13.77 -7.33 -9.58
N ALA A 82 -14.72 -7.56 -10.51
CA ALA A 82 -15.92 -8.34 -10.24
C ALA A 82 -15.59 -9.77 -9.80
N LYS A 83 -14.58 -10.40 -10.40
CA LYS A 83 -14.11 -11.74 -9.97
C LYS A 83 -13.69 -11.79 -8.52
N GLU A 84 -13.05 -10.74 -8.01
CA GLU A 84 -12.65 -10.68 -6.61
C GLU A 84 -13.86 -10.51 -5.68
N LYS A 85 -14.81 -9.65 -6.07
CA LYS A 85 -16.05 -9.43 -5.32
C LYS A 85 -16.88 -10.71 -5.17
N ASP A 86 -16.94 -11.54 -6.19
CA ASP A 86 -17.69 -12.80 -6.19
C ASP A 86 -17.06 -13.85 -5.25
N HIS A 87 -15.77 -13.74 -4.96
CA HIS A 87 -15.03 -14.65 -4.11
C HIS A 87 -14.89 -14.17 -2.65
N PHE A 88 -14.98 -12.86 -2.38
CA PHE A 88 -14.79 -12.29 -1.05
C PHE A 88 -15.99 -11.44 -0.64
N ALA A 89 -16.81 -11.98 0.27
CA ALA A 89 -17.92 -11.25 0.86
C ALA A 89 -17.39 -10.00 1.60
N GLY A 90 -17.94 -8.83 1.27
CA GLY A 90 -17.55 -7.56 1.88
C GLY A 90 -16.45 -6.78 1.15
N PHE A 91 -15.87 -7.33 0.09
CA PHE A 91 -14.95 -6.56 -0.76
C PHE A 91 -15.74 -5.61 -1.67
N THR A 92 -15.75 -4.34 -1.32
CA THR A 92 -16.34 -3.28 -2.16
C THR A 92 -15.38 -2.10 -2.17
N PRO A 93 -14.34 -2.16 -3.02
CA PRO A 93 -13.36 -1.08 -3.08
C PRO A 93 -14.04 0.19 -3.62
N GLU A 94 -13.93 1.28 -2.88
CA GLU A 94 -14.24 2.60 -3.41
C GLU A 94 -13.09 3.03 -4.32
N VAL A 95 -13.30 2.92 -5.64
CA VAL A 95 -12.30 3.21 -6.66
C VAL A 95 -12.67 4.43 -7.49
N PHE A 96 -11.66 5.07 -8.06
CA PHE A 96 -11.87 6.04 -9.14
C PHE A 96 -12.07 5.30 -10.45
N TRP A 97 -13.07 5.71 -11.24
CA TRP A 97 -13.40 5.10 -12.51
C TRP A 97 -12.96 5.96 -13.69
N VAL A 98 -12.34 5.34 -14.68
CA VAL A 98 -12.10 5.90 -16.00
C VAL A 98 -13.14 5.33 -16.94
N THR A 99 -13.95 6.19 -17.54
CA THR A 99 -15.07 5.82 -18.43
C THR A 99 -14.84 6.27 -19.88
N LYS A 100 -13.87 7.17 -20.10
CA LYS A 100 -13.57 7.72 -21.44
C LYS A 100 -12.08 7.69 -21.75
N ALA A 101 -11.77 7.57 -23.02
CA ALA A 101 -10.45 7.84 -23.58
C ALA A 101 -10.60 8.95 -24.65
N GLY A 102 -10.15 10.16 -24.31
CA GLY A 102 -10.54 11.36 -25.05
C GLY A 102 -12.04 11.58 -24.96
N ASP A 103 -12.70 11.78 -26.11
CA ASP A 103 -14.16 11.97 -26.17
C ASP A 103 -14.94 10.65 -26.34
N LYS A 104 -14.24 9.53 -26.52
CA LYS A 104 -14.85 8.21 -26.74
C LYS A 104 -15.12 7.51 -25.42
N GLU A 105 -16.37 7.06 -25.21
CA GLU A 105 -16.71 6.15 -24.10
C GLU A 105 -15.94 4.82 -24.27
N LEU A 106 -15.51 4.25 -23.15
CA LEU A 106 -14.91 2.93 -23.12
C LEU A 106 -16.00 1.86 -23.14
N ASP A 107 -15.73 0.74 -23.79
CA ASP A 107 -16.64 -0.43 -23.81
C ASP A 107 -16.81 -1.03 -22.40
N GLU A 108 -15.82 -0.87 -21.55
CA GLU A 108 -15.81 -1.31 -20.15
C GLU A 108 -15.14 -0.22 -19.29
N LYS A 109 -15.67 0.02 -18.08
CA LYS A 109 -15.05 0.93 -17.12
C LYS A 109 -13.73 0.35 -16.61
N LEU A 110 -12.78 1.24 -16.38
CA LEU A 110 -11.48 0.89 -15.83
C LEU A 110 -11.31 1.57 -14.47
N ALA A 111 -10.98 0.80 -13.44
CA ALA A 111 -10.65 1.35 -12.13
C ALA A 111 -9.18 1.80 -12.09
N LEU A 112 -8.92 2.92 -11.44
CA LEU A 112 -7.57 3.21 -10.96
C LEU A 112 -7.27 2.27 -9.76
N ARG A 113 -6.14 1.57 -9.80
CA ARG A 113 -5.85 0.49 -8.83
C ARG A 113 -5.84 0.99 -7.37
N PRO A 114 -6.68 0.41 -6.50
CA PRO A 114 -6.59 0.62 -5.07
C PRO A 114 -5.53 -0.29 -4.42
N THR A 115 -5.23 -1.41 -5.08
CA THR A 115 -4.25 -2.46 -4.79
C THR A 115 -4.13 -3.36 -6.03
N SER A 116 -3.15 -4.25 -6.12
CA SER A 116 -2.83 -4.95 -7.37
C SER A 116 -3.08 -6.46 -7.37
N GLU A 117 -3.69 -7.06 -6.35
CA GLU A 117 -3.89 -8.51 -6.26
C GLU A 117 -4.54 -9.09 -7.51
N THR A 118 -5.65 -8.47 -7.96
CA THR A 118 -6.40 -8.94 -9.14
C THR A 118 -5.55 -8.97 -10.41
N LEU A 119 -4.76 -7.91 -10.64
CA LEU A 119 -3.83 -7.87 -11.79
C LEU A 119 -2.69 -8.86 -11.61
N ALA A 120 -2.01 -8.83 -10.47
CA ALA A 120 -0.85 -9.67 -10.20
C ALA A 120 -1.19 -11.14 -10.38
N TYR A 121 -2.27 -11.61 -9.74
CA TYR A 121 -2.59 -13.03 -9.77
C TYR A 121 -3.16 -13.51 -11.10
N SER A 122 -3.85 -12.64 -11.85
CA SER A 122 -4.27 -12.95 -13.22
C SER A 122 -3.08 -13.18 -14.17
N ILE A 123 -1.96 -12.49 -13.92
CA ILE A 123 -0.72 -12.64 -14.68
C ILE A 123 0.13 -13.78 -14.13
N PHE A 124 0.21 -13.95 -12.82
CA PHE A 124 0.96 -15.05 -12.20
C PHE A 124 0.40 -16.41 -12.59
N ALA A 125 -0.91 -16.54 -12.86
CA ALA A 125 -1.51 -17.74 -13.41
C ALA A 125 -0.91 -18.15 -14.78
N LYS A 126 -0.35 -17.19 -15.52
CA LYS A 126 0.34 -17.44 -16.79
C LYS A 126 1.83 -17.70 -16.61
N TRP A 127 2.44 -17.16 -15.55
CA TRP A 127 3.88 -17.27 -15.32
C TRP A 127 4.24 -18.53 -14.52
N VAL A 128 3.37 -18.96 -13.61
CA VAL A 128 3.57 -20.15 -12.77
C VAL A 128 2.96 -21.36 -13.44
N THR A 129 3.74 -22.07 -14.24
CA THR A 129 3.31 -23.26 -15.00
C THR A 129 3.98 -24.55 -14.52
N SER A 130 5.11 -24.44 -13.81
CA SER A 130 5.92 -25.56 -13.30
C SER A 130 6.42 -25.23 -11.89
N TYR A 131 6.71 -26.29 -11.11
CA TYR A 131 7.37 -26.13 -9.81
C TYR A 131 8.70 -25.37 -9.88
N ARG A 132 9.35 -25.35 -11.04
CA ARG A 132 10.59 -24.62 -11.28
C ARG A 132 10.42 -23.10 -11.29
N ASN A 133 9.18 -22.63 -11.42
CA ASN A 133 8.86 -21.19 -11.34
C ASN A 133 8.66 -20.71 -9.89
N LEU A 134 8.78 -21.60 -8.91
CA LEU A 134 8.58 -21.30 -7.50
C LEU A 134 9.90 -21.30 -6.72
N PRO A 135 10.04 -20.44 -5.68
CA PRO A 135 9.08 -19.38 -5.37
C PRO A 135 9.12 -18.24 -6.39
N LEU A 136 7.97 -17.71 -6.78
CA LEU A 136 7.88 -16.44 -7.51
C LEU A 136 7.76 -15.30 -6.50
N LYS A 137 8.67 -14.32 -6.56
CA LYS A 137 8.71 -13.19 -5.62
C LYS A 137 8.88 -11.88 -6.40
N ILE A 138 7.79 -11.14 -6.53
CA ILE A 138 7.76 -9.89 -7.31
C ILE A 138 7.41 -8.72 -6.41
N ASN A 139 8.18 -7.66 -6.52
CA ASN A 139 7.98 -6.39 -5.84
C ASN A 139 7.55 -5.31 -6.84
N PHE A 140 6.62 -4.46 -6.45
CA PHE A 140 6.13 -3.34 -7.24
C PHE A 140 6.27 -2.03 -6.47
N TRP A 141 7.01 -1.09 -7.04
CA TRP A 141 7.07 0.30 -6.60
C TRP A 141 6.08 1.11 -7.43
N ASN A 142 4.99 1.54 -6.82
CA ASN A 142 3.92 2.21 -7.54
C ASN A 142 3.13 3.17 -6.64
N SER A 143 2.00 3.69 -7.14
CA SER A 143 1.01 4.38 -6.33
C SER A 143 -0.29 3.58 -6.28
N ALA A 144 -1.04 3.74 -5.20
CA ALA A 144 -2.40 3.27 -5.06
C ALA A 144 -3.36 4.45 -4.93
N LEU A 145 -4.59 4.29 -5.45
CA LEU A 145 -5.62 5.31 -5.44
C LEU A 145 -6.89 4.79 -4.76
N ARG A 146 -7.35 5.48 -3.70
CA ARG A 146 -8.52 5.10 -2.92
C ARG A 146 -9.48 6.26 -2.79
N ALA A 147 -10.73 6.05 -3.22
CA ALA A 147 -11.75 7.10 -3.27
C ALA A 147 -12.45 7.34 -1.92
N GLU A 148 -12.36 6.39 -0.97
CA GLU A 148 -13.00 6.48 0.35
C GLU A 148 -12.46 7.57 1.28
N ILE A 149 -11.38 8.26 0.88
CA ILE A 149 -10.72 9.26 1.73
C ILE A 149 -11.57 10.53 1.83
N LYS A 150 -12.23 10.71 2.99
CA LYS A 150 -13.08 11.87 3.27
C LYS A 150 -12.30 13.08 3.82
N SER A 151 -11.19 12.82 4.52
CA SER A 151 -10.37 13.87 5.15
C SER A 151 -8.89 13.59 4.85
N THR A 152 -8.29 14.50 4.11
CA THR A 152 -6.87 14.42 3.74
C THR A 152 -6.00 14.84 4.90
N LYS A 153 -5.00 14.01 5.24
CA LYS A 153 -3.93 14.35 6.16
C LYS A 153 -2.60 14.09 5.45
N PRO A 154 -1.82 15.11 5.12
CA PRO A 154 -0.59 14.95 4.34
C PRO A 154 0.32 13.86 4.92
N LEU A 155 0.84 12.98 4.08
CA LEU A 155 1.71 11.84 4.42
C LEU A 155 1.09 10.75 5.31
N ILE A 156 -0.14 10.89 5.78
CA ILE A 156 -0.83 9.86 6.60
C ILE A 156 -2.04 9.29 5.88
N ARG A 157 -2.88 10.17 5.29
CA ARG A 157 -4.12 9.76 4.65
C ARG A 157 -4.43 10.64 3.44
N THR A 158 -4.19 10.09 2.26
CA THR A 158 -4.40 10.75 0.96
C THR A 158 -5.08 9.79 -0.01
N SER A 159 -5.79 10.33 -1.01
CA SER A 159 -6.47 9.50 -2.02
C SER A 159 -5.49 8.81 -2.96
N GLU A 160 -4.32 9.38 -3.18
CA GLU A 160 -3.18 8.73 -3.83
C GLU A 160 -1.99 8.73 -2.90
N PHE A 161 -1.27 7.63 -2.84
CA PHE A 161 -0.05 7.51 -2.07
C PHE A 161 0.95 6.57 -2.76
N LEU A 162 2.21 6.91 -2.62
CA LEU A 162 3.31 6.04 -3.02
C LEU A 162 3.42 4.90 -2.01
N TRP A 163 3.59 3.70 -2.49
CA TRP A 163 3.78 2.53 -1.65
C TRP A 163 4.66 1.48 -2.31
N GLN A 164 4.92 0.45 -1.55
CA GLN A 164 5.47 -0.80 -2.02
C GLN A 164 4.43 -1.89 -1.79
N GLU A 165 4.23 -2.74 -2.76
CA GLU A 165 3.50 -3.99 -2.61
C GLU A 165 4.31 -5.14 -3.22
N GLY A 166 4.41 -6.24 -2.46
CA GLY A 166 5.04 -7.46 -2.91
C GLY A 166 4.01 -8.56 -3.03
N HIS A 167 4.08 -9.33 -4.11
CA HIS A 167 3.22 -10.48 -4.35
C HIS A 167 4.07 -11.70 -4.61
N THR A 168 3.81 -12.78 -3.89
CA THR A 168 4.62 -13.99 -3.96
C THR A 168 3.77 -15.24 -4.14
N VAL A 169 4.36 -16.27 -4.76
CA VAL A 169 3.76 -17.60 -4.90
C VAL A 169 4.78 -18.63 -4.42
N HIS A 170 4.36 -19.49 -3.52
CA HIS A 170 5.18 -20.52 -2.88
C HIS A 170 4.63 -21.90 -3.14
N ALA A 171 5.47 -22.93 -2.98
CA ALA A 171 5.05 -24.33 -3.16
C ALA A 171 4.27 -24.84 -1.95
N THR A 172 4.60 -24.37 -0.74
CA THR A 172 4.00 -24.82 0.51
C THR A 172 3.47 -23.66 1.37
N ASP A 173 2.61 -23.98 2.32
CA ASP A 173 2.06 -23.01 3.29
C ASP A 173 3.16 -22.49 4.22
N GLU A 174 4.09 -23.37 4.60
CA GLU A 174 5.23 -23.04 5.47
C GLU A 174 6.19 -22.05 4.81
N GLU A 175 6.49 -22.23 3.52
CA GLU A 175 7.32 -21.27 2.76
C GLU A 175 6.64 -19.90 2.69
N ALA A 176 5.32 -19.88 2.49
CA ALA A 176 4.55 -18.64 2.47
C ALA A 176 4.55 -17.95 3.85
N GLU A 177 4.41 -18.70 4.95
CA GLU A 177 4.47 -18.15 6.30
C GLU A 177 5.85 -17.58 6.64
N GLN A 178 6.92 -18.28 6.25
CA GLN A 178 8.29 -17.77 6.40
C GLN A 178 8.49 -16.46 5.65
N GLU A 179 7.94 -16.35 4.44
CA GLU A 179 8.00 -15.12 3.64
C GLU A 179 7.26 -13.97 4.34
N VAL A 180 6.05 -14.21 4.84
CA VAL A 180 5.27 -13.22 5.60
C VAL A 180 6.09 -12.64 6.75
N MET A 181 6.74 -13.49 7.54
CA MET A 181 7.55 -13.06 8.68
C MET A 181 8.86 -12.38 8.26
N SER A 182 9.48 -12.85 7.17
CA SER A 182 10.68 -12.25 6.61
C SER A 182 10.43 -10.79 6.19
N ILE A 183 9.35 -10.56 5.45
CA ILE A 183 8.97 -9.22 5.00
C ILE A 183 8.59 -8.31 6.18
N LEU A 184 7.84 -8.82 7.15
CA LEU A 184 7.50 -8.05 8.34
C LEU A 184 8.75 -7.58 9.10
N ASN A 185 9.76 -8.45 9.22
CA ASN A 185 11.02 -8.10 9.87
C ASN A 185 11.84 -7.06 9.09
N ILE A 186 11.82 -7.12 7.76
CA ILE A 186 12.46 -6.10 6.90
C ILE A 186 11.81 -4.73 7.14
N TYR A 187 10.47 -4.66 7.17
CA TYR A 187 9.77 -3.42 7.49
C TYR A 187 10.07 -2.93 8.90
N LYS A 188 10.10 -3.84 9.88
CA LYS A 188 10.42 -3.49 11.25
C LYS A 188 11.81 -2.89 11.36
N ASP A 189 12.82 -3.50 10.74
CA ASP A 189 14.20 -2.99 10.71
C ASP A 189 14.26 -1.57 10.14
N LEU A 190 13.59 -1.31 9.01
CA LEU A 190 13.51 0.03 8.44
C LEU A 190 12.88 1.04 9.43
N ILE A 191 11.73 0.67 9.99
CA ILE A 191 10.95 1.59 10.81
C ILE A 191 11.67 1.92 12.13
N GLU A 192 12.22 0.91 12.79
CA GLU A 192 12.88 1.11 14.11
C GLU A 192 14.29 1.67 13.96
N ASN A 193 15.10 1.15 13.02
CA ASN A 193 16.52 1.45 12.97
C ASN A 193 16.89 2.60 12.03
N TYR A 194 16.09 2.89 11.03
CA TYR A 194 16.34 4.02 10.10
C TYR A 194 15.39 5.20 10.35
N LEU A 195 14.10 4.93 10.61
CA LEU A 195 13.12 5.99 10.87
C LEU A 195 13.01 6.35 12.35
N ALA A 196 13.63 5.56 13.24
CA ALA A 196 13.60 5.72 14.70
C ALA A 196 12.17 5.80 15.28
N VAL A 197 11.24 5.04 14.70
CA VAL A 197 9.86 4.96 15.16
C VAL A 197 9.65 3.60 15.85
N PRO A 198 9.33 3.57 17.15
CA PRO A 198 9.02 2.31 17.82
C PRO A 198 7.70 1.74 17.31
N VAL A 199 7.67 0.43 17.02
CA VAL A 199 6.47 -0.26 16.55
C VAL A 199 6.21 -1.55 17.34
N ILE A 200 4.94 -1.91 17.41
CA ILE A 200 4.48 -3.19 17.97
C ILE A 200 4.14 -4.11 16.80
N ALA A 201 4.77 -5.28 16.77
CA ALA A 201 4.44 -6.34 15.82
C ALA A 201 3.33 -7.23 16.38
N GLY A 202 2.38 -7.62 15.55
CA GLY A 202 1.27 -8.48 15.95
C GLY A 202 0.45 -8.99 14.77
N TYR A 203 -0.61 -9.70 15.09
CA TYR A 203 -1.60 -10.16 14.12
C TYR A 203 -2.85 -9.28 14.20
N LYS A 204 -3.41 -8.94 13.04
CA LYS A 204 -4.73 -8.31 12.96
C LYS A 204 -5.82 -9.28 13.43
N THR A 205 -6.85 -8.74 14.05
CA THR A 205 -8.06 -9.50 14.37
C THR A 205 -8.79 -9.95 13.10
N ASP A 206 -9.70 -10.92 13.21
CA ASP A 206 -10.49 -11.38 12.07
C ASP A 206 -11.33 -10.27 11.42
N ARG A 207 -11.64 -9.22 12.16
CA ARG A 207 -12.37 -8.05 11.65
C ARG A 207 -11.51 -7.09 10.84
N GLU A 208 -10.21 -7.05 11.12
CA GLU A 208 -9.28 -6.05 10.58
C GLU A 208 -8.24 -6.62 9.64
N LYS A 209 -8.12 -7.95 9.60
CA LYS A 209 -7.23 -8.62 8.65
C LYS A 209 -7.65 -8.31 7.21
N PHE A 210 -6.71 -8.37 6.29
CA PHE A 210 -6.99 -8.21 4.87
C PHE A 210 -8.04 -9.21 4.40
N VAL A 211 -9.03 -8.73 3.66
CA VAL A 211 -10.14 -9.55 3.16
C VAL A 211 -9.60 -10.69 2.29
N GLY A 212 -9.99 -11.91 2.62
CA GLY A 212 -9.48 -13.11 1.95
C GLY A 212 -8.15 -13.65 2.49
N ALA A 213 -7.45 -12.96 3.39
CA ALA A 213 -6.24 -13.51 3.99
C ALA A 213 -6.56 -14.56 5.06
N LYS A 214 -5.71 -15.60 5.15
CA LYS A 214 -5.66 -16.55 6.28
C LYS A 214 -5.28 -15.80 7.55
N SER A 215 -4.23 -14.97 7.46
CA SER A 215 -3.77 -14.08 8.53
C SER A 215 -3.14 -12.81 7.96
N THR A 216 -3.12 -11.76 8.75
CA THR A 216 -2.41 -10.50 8.46
C THR A 216 -1.53 -10.15 9.64
N THR A 217 -0.23 -10.07 9.42
CA THR A 217 0.72 -9.48 10.37
C THR A 217 0.81 -7.98 10.16
N THR A 218 1.07 -7.24 11.21
CA THR A 218 1.11 -5.78 11.20
C THR A 218 2.21 -5.22 12.08
N LEU A 219 2.71 -4.05 11.70
CA LEU A 219 3.53 -3.18 12.54
C LEU A 219 2.73 -1.92 12.82
N GLU A 220 2.51 -1.63 14.08
CA GLU A 220 1.71 -0.48 14.50
C GLU A 220 2.50 0.46 15.39
N GLY A 221 2.54 1.73 15.00
CA GLY A 221 3.08 2.83 15.78
C GLY A 221 1.99 3.52 16.60
N LEU A 222 2.29 3.92 17.82
CA LEU A 222 1.36 4.67 18.65
C LEU A 222 1.37 6.15 18.25
N MET A 223 0.20 6.68 17.88
CA MET A 223 0.03 8.12 17.60
C MET A 223 0.10 8.91 18.91
N PRO A 224 1.00 9.90 19.01
CA PRO A 224 1.07 10.75 20.19
C PRO A 224 -0.25 11.47 20.41
N VAL A 225 -0.64 11.66 21.67
CA VAL A 225 -1.80 12.44 22.12
C VAL A 225 -3.15 11.77 21.83
N GLU A 226 -3.35 11.11 20.70
CA GLU A 226 -4.65 10.52 20.33
C GLU A 226 -4.82 9.09 20.89
N GLY A 227 -3.74 8.43 21.31
CA GLY A 227 -3.77 7.05 21.80
C GLY A 227 -4.20 6.01 20.75
N LYS A 228 -4.19 6.39 19.48
CA LYS A 228 -4.55 5.52 18.36
C LYS A 228 -3.33 4.85 17.78
N ALA A 229 -3.48 3.62 17.33
CA ALA A 229 -2.47 2.94 16.53
C ALA A 229 -2.52 3.42 15.06
N LEU A 230 -1.33 3.57 14.47
CA LEU A 230 -1.16 3.80 13.05
C LEU A 230 -0.48 2.57 12.45
N GLN A 231 -1.14 1.93 11.49
CA GLN A 231 -0.55 0.84 10.72
C GLN A 231 0.58 1.38 9.85
N MET A 232 1.79 0.85 10.04
CA MET A 232 2.98 1.28 9.33
C MET A 232 3.48 0.28 8.29
N GLY A 233 3.11 -0.98 8.43
CA GLY A 233 3.41 -2.03 7.45
C GLY A 233 2.62 -3.29 7.76
N THR A 234 2.31 -4.06 6.72
CA THR A 234 1.60 -5.34 6.83
C THR A 234 2.21 -6.38 5.91
N SER A 235 2.07 -7.64 6.32
CA SER A 235 2.34 -8.78 5.45
C SER A 235 1.20 -9.79 5.61
N HIS A 236 0.68 -10.28 4.48
CA HIS A 236 -0.54 -11.08 4.44
C HIS A 236 -0.26 -12.51 4.01
N HIS A 237 -0.72 -13.47 4.78
CA HIS A 237 -0.76 -14.87 4.38
C HIS A 237 -2.09 -15.14 3.68
N LEU A 238 -2.06 -15.21 2.36
CA LEU A 238 -3.28 -15.38 1.54
C LEU A 238 -3.72 -16.85 1.40
N SER A 239 -2.83 -17.79 1.76
CA SER A 239 -3.07 -19.24 1.56
C SER A 239 -3.46 -19.51 0.09
N GLN A 240 -4.49 -20.30 -0.13
CA GLN A 240 -5.03 -20.61 -1.48
C GLN A 240 -6.25 -19.76 -1.86
N ASN A 241 -6.60 -18.78 -1.04
CA ASN A 241 -7.83 -18.03 -1.23
C ASN A 241 -7.81 -17.18 -2.52
N PHE A 242 -6.63 -16.74 -2.95
CA PHE A 242 -6.45 -16.03 -4.22
C PHE A 242 -5.96 -16.97 -5.34
N SER A 243 -5.06 -17.90 -5.07
CA SER A 243 -4.50 -18.76 -6.10
C SER A 243 -5.56 -19.63 -6.78
N LYS A 244 -6.55 -20.16 -6.02
CA LYS A 244 -7.66 -20.94 -6.59
C LYS A 244 -8.56 -20.13 -7.52
N PRO A 245 -9.14 -18.98 -7.09
CA PRO A 245 -9.99 -18.16 -7.95
C PRO A 245 -9.31 -17.67 -9.22
N PHE A 246 -8.02 -17.31 -9.12
CA PHE A 246 -7.25 -16.85 -10.27
C PHE A 246 -6.61 -17.98 -11.09
N GLY A 247 -6.79 -19.24 -10.68
CA GLY A 247 -6.32 -20.40 -11.43
C GLY A 247 -4.80 -20.56 -11.47
N ILE A 248 -4.09 -20.10 -10.44
CA ILE A 248 -2.64 -20.33 -10.34
C ILE A 248 -2.40 -21.82 -10.08
N LYS A 249 -1.81 -22.51 -11.05
CA LYS A 249 -1.55 -23.94 -11.06
C LYS A 249 -0.15 -24.20 -11.62
N TYR A 250 0.48 -25.27 -11.14
CA TYR A 250 1.75 -25.70 -11.71
C TYR A 250 1.82 -27.22 -11.78
N LEU A 251 2.63 -27.72 -12.71
CA LEU A 251 2.98 -29.12 -12.77
C LEU A 251 3.98 -29.43 -11.64
N GLY A 252 3.64 -30.41 -10.81
CA GLY A 252 4.51 -30.93 -9.77
C GLY A 252 5.78 -31.60 -10.32
N LYS A 253 6.61 -32.10 -9.41
CA LYS A 253 7.78 -32.92 -9.76
C LYS A 253 7.34 -34.26 -10.30
#